data_6a3c1f025e99b8d8891454f852fb8711
#
_entry.id   6a3c1f025e99b8d8891454f852fb8711
#
_cell.length_a   1.000
_cell.length_b   1.000
_cell.length_c   1.000
_cell.angle_alpha   90.00
_cell.angle_beta   90.00
_cell.angle_gamma   90.00
#
_symmetry.space_group_name_H-M   'P 1'
#
loop_
_entity.id
_entity.type
_entity.pdbx_description
1 polymer ?
#
loop_
_entity_poly.entity_id
_entity_poly.type
_entity_poly.pdbx_seq_one_letter_code
_entity_poly.pdbx_strand_id
1 'polypeptide(L)'
;MKKILLFILPLFISVAVSQDVIYTTTLYDDENFTGKNSRVESITYYKKFRNGLKKFRYEEYYKLSGNLSVKGGLKDGKKDGEWIWYNENGQIKSEGNYKDGKRFGKYTFYYENSKKKFEETYKDGIKDGKSTLWDESGQKRLEGIYINGNENGLWIGWYG
;
A
#
# COMPACT_ATOMS: atom_id res chain seq x y z
N MET A 1 43.25 -3.92 -11.85
CA MET A 1 42.27 -2.91 -11.38
C MET A 1 41.40 -3.56 -10.30
N LYS A 2 41.59 -3.20 -9.07
CA LYS A 2 40.77 -3.71 -7.92
C LYS A 2 39.43 -2.97 -7.95
N LYS A 3 38.31 -3.68 -8.19
CA LYS A 3 36.99 -3.16 -7.99
C LYS A 3 36.77 -2.96 -6.49
N ILE A 4 36.74 -1.72 -6.04
CA ILE A 4 36.30 -1.36 -4.68
C ILE A 4 34.80 -1.51 -4.70
N LEU A 5 34.28 -2.55 -4.02
CA LEU A 5 32.88 -2.71 -3.74
C LEU A 5 32.55 -1.74 -2.59
N LEU A 6 32.07 -0.56 -2.94
CA LEU A 6 31.56 0.38 -1.94
C LEU A 6 30.24 -0.17 -1.44
N PHE A 7 30.21 -0.73 -0.23
CA PHE A 7 28.97 -0.96 0.50
C PHE A 7 28.44 0.42 0.89
N ILE A 8 27.45 0.92 0.14
CA ILE A 8 26.70 2.10 0.55
C ILE A 8 25.81 1.66 1.71
N LEU A 9 26.24 1.94 2.93
CA LEU A 9 25.37 1.89 4.10
C LEU A 9 24.26 2.93 3.88
N PRO A 10 22.98 2.56 3.94
CA PRO A 10 21.90 3.55 3.89
C PRO A 10 22.13 4.55 5.02
N LEU A 11 22.06 5.84 4.68
CA LEU A 11 22.19 6.92 5.65
C LEU A 11 21.01 6.82 6.63
N PHE A 12 21.25 6.30 7.84
CA PHE A 12 20.26 6.23 8.89
C PHE A 12 20.08 7.62 9.50
N ILE A 13 19.04 8.33 9.11
CA ILE A 13 18.59 9.52 9.85
C ILE A 13 17.59 9.03 10.88
N SER A 14 18.01 8.83 12.13
CA SER A 14 17.11 8.52 13.23
C SER A 14 16.60 9.83 13.83
N VAL A 15 15.33 10.17 13.59
CA VAL A 15 14.63 11.18 14.37
C VAL A 15 13.70 10.43 15.32
N ALA A 16 13.96 10.50 16.61
CA ALA A 16 13.09 9.94 17.63
C ALA A 16 11.83 10.80 17.72
N VAL A 17 10.70 10.30 17.22
CA VAL A 17 9.38 10.95 17.32
C VAL A 17 8.70 10.60 18.65
N SER A 18 9.10 9.49 19.28
CA SER A 18 8.84 9.11 20.67
C SER A 18 9.92 8.11 21.11
N GLN A 19 10.09 7.89 22.43
CA GLN A 19 11.12 6.97 22.95
C GLN A 19 11.01 5.53 22.43
N ASP A 20 9.90 5.14 21.78
CA ASP A 20 9.59 3.77 21.36
C ASP A 20 9.51 3.57 19.84
N VAL A 21 9.66 4.62 19.02
CA VAL A 21 9.53 4.52 17.56
C VAL A 21 10.81 4.94 16.86
N ILE A 22 11.33 4.07 16.03
CA ILE A 22 12.49 4.29 15.16
C ILE A 22 12.01 4.09 13.71
N TYR A 23 12.50 4.90 12.79
CA TYR A 23 12.26 4.66 11.36
C TYR A 23 13.57 4.60 10.58
N THR A 24 13.54 3.88 9.46
CA THR A 24 14.60 3.83 8.47
C THR A 24 14.07 4.35 7.15
N THR A 25 14.88 5.12 6.44
CA THR A 25 14.57 5.62 5.11
C THR A 25 15.46 4.96 4.08
N THR A 26 14.89 4.56 2.93
CA THR A 26 15.64 4.24 1.73
C THR A 26 15.49 5.42 0.77
N LEU A 27 16.57 5.85 0.15
CA LEU A 27 16.59 6.98 -0.78
C LEU A 27 16.77 6.48 -2.22
N TYR A 28 16.15 7.15 -3.17
CA TYR A 28 16.55 7.05 -4.57
C TYR A 28 17.88 7.78 -4.75
N ASP A 29 18.87 7.10 -5.32
CA ASP A 29 20.11 7.74 -5.72
C ASP A 29 19.94 8.48 -7.05
N ASP A 30 20.54 9.69 -7.15
CA ASP A 30 20.91 10.22 -8.45
C ASP A 30 22.23 9.53 -8.89
N GLU A 31 22.40 9.26 -10.16
CA GLU A 31 23.55 8.55 -10.71
C GLU A 31 24.92 9.20 -10.39
N ASN A 32 24.93 10.44 -9.84
CA ASN A 32 26.12 11.24 -9.53
C ASN A 32 26.34 11.49 -8.04
N PHE A 33 25.50 10.97 -7.15
CA PHE A 33 25.63 11.06 -5.69
C PHE A 33 25.95 12.47 -5.14
N THR A 34 25.34 13.50 -5.73
CA THR A 34 25.58 14.89 -5.31
C THR A 34 24.83 15.29 -4.05
N GLY A 35 23.96 14.42 -3.55
CA GLY A 35 23.14 14.65 -2.36
C GLY A 35 22.06 15.72 -2.50
N LYS A 36 22.01 16.42 -3.65
CA LYS A 36 21.07 17.53 -3.86
C LYS A 36 19.68 17.06 -4.34
N ASN A 37 19.58 15.86 -4.91
CA ASN A 37 18.35 15.34 -5.52
C ASN A 37 17.88 13.99 -4.95
N SER A 38 18.48 13.55 -3.83
CA SER A 38 18.03 12.31 -3.18
C SER A 38 16.61 12.47 -2.66
N ARG A 39 15.69 11.61 -3.12
CA ARG A 39 14.30 11.58 -2.68
C ARG A 39 14.04 10.33 -1.87
N VAL A 40 13.13 10.42 -0.92
CA VAL A 40 12.70 9.27 -0.13
C VAL A 40 12.01 8.26 -1.04
N GLU A 41 12.54 7.04 -1.08
CA GLU A 41 11.92 5.89 -1.74
C GLU A 41 10.89 5.23 -0.83
N SER A 42 11.32 4.93 0.40
CA SER A 42 10.44 4.30 1.36
C SER A 42 10.85 4.62 2.80
N ILE A 43 9.88 4.54 3.69
CA ILE A 43 10.08 4.64 5.13
C ILE A 43 9.52 3.41 5.80
N THR A 44 10.33 2.73 6.62
CA THR A 44 9.89 1.64 7.47
C THR A 44 9.96 2.08 8.92
N TYR A 45 8.85 1.98 9.63
CA TYR A 45 8.73 2.33 11.04
C TYR A 45 8.83 1.08 11.90
N TYR A 46 9.61 1.17 12.99
CA TYR A 46 9.82 0.10 13.96
C TYR A 46 9.35 0.53 15.33
N LYS A 47 8.77 -0.37 16.09
CA LYS A 47 8.44 -0.19 17.50
C LYS A 47 9.32 -1.11 18.34
N LYS A 48 9.81 -0.57 19.48
CA LYS A 48 10.63 -1.32 20.44
C LYS A 48 9.75 -2.21 21.32
N PHE A 49 10.15 -3.47 21.46
CA PHE A 49 9.57 -4.47 22.34
C PHE A 49 10.67 -5.12 23.17
N ARG A 50 10.32 -5.89 24.21
CA ARG A 50 11.32 -6.61 25.06
C ARG A 50 12.26 -7.51 24.25
N ASN A 51 11.78 -8.10 23.18
CA ASN A 51 12.50 -9.02 22.29
C ASN A 51 13.03 -8.34 21.01
N GLY A 52 13.20 -7.01 21.01
CA GLY A 52 13.81 -6.26 19.91
C GLY A 52 12.84 -5.36 19.16
N LEU A 53 13.27 -4.89 17.97
CA LEU A 53 12.52 -4.01 17.11
C LEU A 53 11.60 -4.81 16.17
N LYS A 54 10.34 -4.39 16.05
CA LYS A 54 9.41 -4.96 15.08
C LYS A 54 8.92 -3.89 14.11
N LYS A 55 8.88 -4.22 12.83
CA LYS A 55 8.25 -3.38 11.80
C LYS A 55 6.76 -3.29 12.05
N PHE A 56 6.19 -2.08 12.05
CA PHE A 56 4.75 -1.91 12.24
C PHE A 56 4.07 -1.02 11.19
N ARG A 57 4.83 -0.23 10.42
CA ARG A 57 4.32 0.64 9.37
C ARG A 57 5.30 0.72 8.21
N TYR A 58 4.78 0.89 7.01
CA TYR A 58 5.52 1.07 5.76
C TYR A 58 4.92 2.20 4.95
N GLU A 59 5.77 2.99 4.30
CA GLU A 59 5.41 4.01 3.32
C GLU A 59 6.39 3.93 2.15
N GLU A 60 5.89 4.16 0.94
CA GLU A 60 6.67 4.22 -0.30
C GLU A 60 6.22 5.43 -1.12
N TYR A 61 7.14 6.00 -1.88
CA TYR A 61 6.94 7.25 -2.58
C TYR A 61 7.27 7.10 -4.06
N TYR A 62 6.58 7.86 -4.91
CA TYR A 62 6.89 7.92 -6.33
C TYR A 62 8.24 8.59 -6.57
N LYS A 63 9.09 7.96 -7.39
CA LYS A 63 10.46 8.43 -7.66
C LYS A 63 10.51 9.84 -8.25
N LEU A 64 9.63 10.16 -9.18
CA LEU A 64 9.67 11.44 -9.90
C LEU A 64 9.04 12.59 -9.10
N SER A 65 7.85 12.39 -8.56
CA SER A 65 7.11 13.44 -7.84
C SER A 65 7.47 13.53 -6.36
N GLY A 66 7.93 12.43 -5.75
CA GLY A 66 8.13 12.32 -4.31
C GLY A 66 6.82 12.22 -3.53
N ASN A 67 5.67 12.10 -4.21
CA ASN A 67 4.38 11.91 -3.57
C ASN A 67 4.25 10.48 -3.02
N LEU A 68 3.46 10.33 -1.96
CA LEU A 68 3.19 9.04 -1.36
C LEU A 68 2.50 8.11 -2.37
N SER A 69 3.06 6.91 -2.59
CA SER A 69 2.51 5.89 -3.50
C SER A 69 1.74 4.81 -2.76
N VAL A 70 2.21 4.41 -1.58
CA VAL A 70 1.54 3.42 -0.73
C VAL A 70 1.90 3.62 0.73
N LYS A 71 0.94 3.31 1.62
CA LYS A 71 1.19 3.17 3.06
C LYS A 71 0.35 2.05 3.66
N GLY A 72 0.84 1.46 4.75
CA GLY A 72 0.06 0.45 5.48
C GLY A 72 0.76 -0.09 6.71
N GLY A 73 0.00 -0.86 7.47
CA GLY A 73 0.46 -1.53 8.67
C GLY A 73 1.24 -2.81 8.38
N LEU A 74 2.17 -3.14 9.25
CA LEU A 74 2.93 -4.38 9.21
C LEU A 74 2.84 -5.10 10.57
N LYS A 75 2.67 -6.41 10.53
CA LYS A 75 2.77 -7.31 11.66
C LYS A 75 3.62 -8.51 11.29
N ASP A 76 4.66 -8.76 12.07
CA ASP A 76 5.62 -9.86 11.82
C ASP A 76 6.13 -9.89 10.36
N GLY A 77 6.39 -8.69 9.77
CA GLY A 77 6.91 -8.50 8.42
C GLY A 77 5.89 -8.67 7.30
N LYS A 78 4.63 -8.97 7.62
CA LYS A 78 3.54 -9.13 6.66
C LYS A 78 2.60 -7.92 6.70
N LYS A 79 1.91 -7.64 5.59
CA LYS A 79 0.83 -6.64 5.56
C LYS A 79 -0.26 -7.03 6.54
N ASP A 80 -0.64 -6.08 7.44
CA ASP A 80 -1.68 -6.28 8.46
C ASP A 80 -2.36 -4.94 8.75
N GLY A 81 -3.69 -4.93 8.81
CA GLY A 81 -4.49 -3.72 8.90
C GLY A 81 -4.72 -3.03 7.56
N GLU A 82 -5.03 -1.76 7.61
CA GLU A 82 -5.35 -0.95 6.43
C GLU A 82 -4.11 -0.68 5.57
N TRP A 83 -4.30 -0.80 4.25
CA TRP A 83 -3.33 -0.43 3.23
C TRP A 83 -3.99 0.47 2.20
N ILE A 84 -3.33 1.60 1.87
CA ILE A 84 -3.83 2.61 0.94
C ILE A 84 -2.77 2.83 -0.14
N TRP A 85 -3.20 2.76 -1.40
CA TRP A 85 -2.40 3.09 -2.59
C TRP A 85 -2.90 4.41 -3.16
N TYR A 86 -1.98 5.21 -3.64
CA TYR A 86 -2.25 6.52 -4.22
C TYR A 86 -1.82 6.55 -5.69
N ASN A 87 -2.46 7.39 -6.47
CA ASN A 87 -1.98 7.84 -7.77
C ASN A 87 -0.88 8.90 -7.57
N GLU A 88 -0.11 9.18 -8.61
CA GLU A 88 0.97 10.17 -8.54
C GLU A 88 0.47 11.59 -8.23
N ASN A 89 -0.79 11.91 -8.55
CA ASN A 89 -1.46 13.15 -8.20
C ASN A 89 -1.94 13.23 -6.72
N GLY A 90 -1.67 12.18 -5.91
CA GLY A 90 -2.04 12.11 -4.50
C GLY A 90 -3.46 11.60 -4.21
N GLN A 91 -4.26 11.33 -5.22
CA GLN A 91 -5.60 10.74 -5.03
C GLN A 91 -5.50 9.26 -4.68
N ILE A 92 -6.44 8.76 -3.88
CA ILE A 92 -6.51 7.34 -3.54
C ILE A 92 -6.84 6.54 -4.82
N LYS A 93 -5.98 5.57 -5.13
CA LYS A 93 -6.16 4.60 -6.20
C LYS A 93 -6.92 3.38 -5.73
N SER A 94 -6.57 2.87 -4.54
CA SER A 94 -7.25 1.75 -3.91
C SER A 94 -6.93 1.70 -2.42
N GLU A 95 -7.82 1.09 -1.67
CA GLU A 95 -7.63 0.85 -0.24
C GLU A 95 -8.28 -0.46 0.18
N GLY A 96 -7.80 -1.04 1.27
CA GLY A 96 -8.36 -2.26 1.82
C GLY A 96 -7.55 -2.80 2.97
N ASN A 97 -8.09 -3.84 3.59
CA ASN A 97 -7.47 -4.45 4.75
C ASN A 97 -6.70 -5.72 4.36
N TYR A 98 -5.65 -5.96 5.12
CA TYR A 98 -4.84 -7.17 5.09
C TYR A 98 -4.79 -7.80 6.47
N LYS A 99 -4.72 -9.12 6.47
CA LYS A 99 -4.45 -9.93 7.66
C LYS A 99 -3.42 -10.99 7.30
N ASP A 100 -2.32 -11.02 8.03
CA ASP A 100 -1.21 -11.96 7.79
C ASP A 100 -0.70 -11.97 6.33
N GLY A 101 -0.71 -10.81 5.64
CA GLY A 101 -0.26 -10.63 4.26
C GLY A 101 -1.32 -10.90 3.20
N LYS A 102 -2.53 -11.33 3.57
CA LYS A 102 -3.63 -11.64 2.65
C LYS A 102 -4.72 -10.58 2.72
N ARG A 103 -5.36 -10.26 1.59
CA ARG A 103 -6.54 -9.37 1.58
C ARG A 103 -7.64 -9.94 2.47
N PHE A 104 -8.25 -9.05 3.27
CA PHE A 104 -9.31 -9.40 4.22
C PHE A 104 -10.36 -8.31 4.28
N GLY A 105 -11.66 -8.70 4.24
CA GLY A 105 -12.76 -7.75 4.26
C GLY A 105 -12.88 -6.96 2.96
N LYS A 106 -13.39 -5.75 3.04
CA LYS A 106 -13.62 -4.90 1.89
C LYS A 106 -12.33 -4.35 1.31
N TYR A 107 -12.28 -4.32 -0.02
CA TYR A 107 -11.22 -3.71 -0.82
C TYR A 107 -11.87 -2.83 -1.88
N THR A 108 -11.51 -1.55 -1.91
CA THR A 108 -12.10 -0.54 -2.81
C THR A 108 -11.07 -0.04 -3.80
N PHE A 109 -11.46 0.09 -5.05
CA PHE A 109 -10.70 0.75 -6.11
C PHE A 109 -11.45 1.99 -6.56
N TYR A 110 -10.72 3.02 -6.95
CA TYR A 110 -11.27 4.30 -7.36
C TYR A 110 -10.87 4.63 -8.81
N TYR A 111 -11.71 5.40 -9.47
CA TYR A 111 -11.40 6.09 -10.71
C TYR A 111 -10.52 7.32 -10.43
N GLU A 112 -9.94 7.91 -11.47
CA GLU A 112 -9.17 9.16 -11.37
C GLU A 112 -10.00 10.35 -10.85
N ASN A 113 -11.33 10.33 -11.04
CA ASN A 113 -12.25 11.31 -10.46
C ASN A 113 -12.63 11.04 -8.99
N SER A 114 -11.92 10.12 -8.31
CA SER A 114 -12.13 9.71 -6.92
C SER A 114 -13.47 9.03 -6.63
N LYS A 115 -14.28 8.70 -7.65
CA LYS A 115 -15.46 7.86 -7.46
C LYS A 115 -15.07 6.40 -7.40
N LYS A 116 -15.85 5.60 -6.64
CA LYS A 116 -15.64 4.15 -6.57
C LYS A 116 -15.76 3.52 -7.95
N LYS A 117 -14.81 2.61 -8.24
CA LYS A 117 -14.79 1.77 -9.44
C LYS A 117 -15.24 0.36 -9.10
N PHE A 118 -14.59 -0.27 -8.11
CA PHE A 118 -14.94 -1.60 -7.60
C PHE A 118 -14.94 -1.57 -6.07
N GLU A 119 -15.84 -2.33 -5.49
CA GLU A 119 -15.76 -2.74 -4.09
C GLU A 119 -15.94 -4.24 -4.04
N GLU A 120 -14.98 -4.94 -3.48
CA GLU A 120 -14.95 -6.40 -3.44
C GLU A 120 -14.67 -6.86 -2.00
N THR A 121 -15.24 -7.98 -1.62
CA THR A 121 -15.02 -8.58 -0.30
C THR A 121 -14.06 -9.77 -0.43
N TYR A 122 -13.06 -9.83 0.46
CA TYR A 122 -12.03 -10.86 0.48
C TYR A 122 -12.01 -11.60 1.82
N LYS A 123 -11.73 -12.90 1.75
CA LYS A 123 -11.41 -13.75 2.88
C LYS A 123 -10.17 -14.56 2.54
N ASP A 124 -9.13 -14.47 3.39
CA ASP A 124 -7.86 -15.19 3.21
C ASP A 124 -7.19 -14.96 1.84
N GLY A 125 -7.40 -13.77 1.24
CA GLY A 125 -6.84 -13.36 -0.06
C GLY A 125 -7.67 -13.75 -1.28
N ILE A 126 -8.81 -14.46 -1.08
CA ILE A 126 -9.71 -14.92 -2.13
C ILE A 126 -10.98 -14.08 -2.07
N LYS A 127 -11.59 -13.78 -3.24
CA LYS A 127 -12.90 -13.10 -3.28
C LYS A 127 -13.94 -13.99 -2.62
N ASP A 128 -14.57 -13.46 -1.56
CA ASP A 128 -15.61 -14.16 -0.82
C ASP A 128 -16.57 -13.12 -0.23
N GLY A 129 -17.74 -13.00 -0.82
CA GLY A 129 -18.74 -12.00 -0.49
C GLY A 129 -19.12 -11.09 -1.64
N LYS A 130 -19.68 -9.95 -1.32
CA LYS A 130 -20.23 -8.99 -2.27
C LYS A 130 -19.15 -8.36 -3.15
N SER A 131 -19.46 -8.23 -4.46
CA SER A 131 -18.71 -7.46 -5.43
C SER A 131 -19.65 -6.48 -6.13
N THR A 132 -19.21 -5.23 -6.27
CA THR A 132 -19.96 -4.17 -6.94
C THR A 132 -19.04 -3.39 -7.87
N LEU A 133 -19.51 -3.14 -9.09
CA LEU A 133 -18.87 -2.30 -10.09
C LEU A 133 -19.71 -1.02 -10.30
N TRP A 134 -19.06 0.12 -10.35
CA TRP A 134 -19.63 1.41 -10.76
C TRP A 134 -18.94 1.93 -12.01
N ASP A 135 -19.59 2.79 -12.75
CA ASP A 135 -18.97 3.59 -13.80
C ASP A 135 -18.39 4.90 -13.27
N GLU A 136 -17.75 5.68 -14.16
CA GLU A 136 -17.13 6.95 -13.81
C GLU A 136 -18.16 8.04 -13.40
N SER A 137 -19.43 7.88 -13.75
CA SER A 137 -20.52 8.74 -13.27
C SER A 137 -20.90 8.43 -11.81
N GLY A 138 -20.51 7.25 -11.30
CA GLY A 138 -20.85 6.73 -9.98
C GLY A 138 -22.14 5.91 -9.96
N GLN A 139 -22.68 5.55 -11.13
CA GLN A 139 -23.83 4.64 -11.24
C GLN A 139 -23.37 3.18 -11.14
N LYS A 140 -24.13 2.36 -10.44
CA LYS A 140 -23.87 0.91 -10.40
C LYS A 140 -24.02 0.32 -11.79
N ARG A 141 -23.12 -0.58 -12.17
CA ARG A 141 -23.13 -1.32 -13.43
C ARG A 141 -23.26 -2.81 -13.24
N LEU A 142 -22.69 -3.35 -12.16
CA LEU A 142 -22.77 -4.79 -11.88
C LEU A 142 -22.70 -5.02 -10.38
N GLU A 143 -23.46 -5.99 -9.89
CA GLU A 143 -23.40 -6.44 -8.50
C GLU A 143 -23.69 -7.92 -8.42
N GLY A 144 -22.91 -8.63 -7.60
CA GLY A 144 -23.06 -10.05 -7.37
C GLY A 144 -22.27 -10.52 -6.17
N ILE A 145 -22.19 -11.82 -6.01
CA ILE A 145 -21.52 -12.46 -4.88
C ILE A 145 -20.49 -13.45 -5.41
N TYR A 146 -19.32 -13.47 -4.76
CA TYR A 146 -18.31 -14.51 -4.88
C TYR A 146 -18.36 -15.44 -3.66
N ILE A 147 -18.16 -16.73 -3.88
CA ILE A 147 -17.92 -17.73 -2.83
C ILE A 147 -16.66 -18.49 -3.21
N ASN A 148 -15.64 -18.46 -2.33
CA ASN A 148 -14.35 -19.13 -2.56
C ASN A 148 -13.74 -18.82 -3.93
N GLY A 149 -13.83 -17.56 -4.38
CA GLY A 149 -13.25 -17.08 -5.63
C GLY A 149 -14.09 -17.28 -6.88
N ASN A 150 -15.21 -17.97 -6.80
CA ASN A 150 -16.12 -18.24 -7.92
C ASN A 150 -17.36 -17.34 -7.81
N GLU A 151 -17.87 -16.90 -8.97
CA GLU A 151 -19.16 -16.23 -9.04
C GLU A 151 -20.27 -17.17 -8.57
N ASN A 152 -21.17 -16.64 -7.73
CA ASN A 152 -22.23 -17.44 -7.13
C ASN A 152 -23.56 -16.67 -7.15
N GLY A 153 -24.64 -17.40 -7.51
CA GLY A 153 -25.98 -16.84 -7.53
C GLY A 153 -26.22 -15.82 -8.64
N LEU A 154 -27.17 -14.94 -8.41
CA LEU A 154 -27.60 -13.94 -9.39
C LEU A 154 -26.63 -12.76 -9.43
N TRP A 155 -26.21 -12.40 -10.64
CA TRP A 155 -25.51 -11.14 -10.92
C TRP A 155 -26.47 -10.16 -11.60
N ILE A 156 -26.54 -8.95 -11.04
CA ILE A 156 -27.45 -7.90 -11.51
C ILE A 156 -26.64 -6.86 -12.24
N GLY A 157 -26.96 -6.63 -13.52
CA GLY A 157 -26.41 -5.57 -14.35
C GLY A 157 -27.40 -4.41 -14.54
N TRP A 158 -26.89 -3.18 -14.50
CA TRP A 158 -27.66 -1.98 -14.83
C TRP A 158 -27.11 -1.37 -16.12
N TYR A 159 -28.02 -1.16 -17.07
CA TYR A 159 -27.74 -0.51 -18.34
C TYR A 159 -28.30 0.91 -18.28
N GLY A 160 -27.47 1.88 -18.63
CA GLY A 160 -27.86 3.27 -18.75
C GLY A 160 -27.78 3.73 -20.18
#